data_91208e2d0803e3f54e64af4a255ab57d
#
_entry.id   91208e2d0803e3f54e64af4a255ab57d
#
_cell.length_a   1.000
_cell.length_b   1.000
_cell.length_c   1.000
_cell.angle_alpha   90.00
_cell.angle_beta   90.00
_cell.angle_gamma   90.00
#
_symmetry.space_group_name_H-M   'P 1'
#
loop_
_entity.id
_entity.type
_entity.pdbx_description
1 polymer ?
#
loop_
_entity_poly.entity_id
_entity_poly.type
_entity_poly.pdbx_seq_one_letter_code
_entity_poly.pdbx_strand_id
1 'polypeptide(L)'
;MRLIRALLVATLGLTAGCSQAAVTKPQPGQTASAPKTGGTITLAMTEEPDTLDMHASSMLAAEYVGGYMGGALLAVDEKTKQIIPSLATSYSVSEDGKTWTFTLRSGVVFHDGTPLTAQSYKETFERARSTEFVQQGAGAALSAIESITVPDDQTLVLHLKEPSAPLLSDLTVTGWSQPLSRKAIETAGKQYGRNPVGVGAWKFESWRPSESVTLIRNPDFHWADASAQNQGPVRPDKFVIRFIKNSQTMLAALDSGSLDIATNVPAKDAKKYKNSEKFTVLEQLKSGIGLFIEMNLKNEIFQDIRVRKAFNLAVNKEAIVQASLQGEGVPAYGPIGEAMFGYDPAIKEYAYSFNPEEAGKLLDEAGWKLNGKGVRERDGAPLKIHLLSIERFSHPAQLVQGMLKEIGVEVVIDTLEPAAMIQTAMSGNFDMTVMGFGATDPDTLFQYMHSSQRNGGSNFSNIDDKQIDTLLEKGRVTVNTDQRRQIYIDLQKRVVDQAYWIPIFTEKKFTIINQRVHDVRLHPFGYPILQDSWVEE
;
A
#
# COMPACT_ATOMS: atom_id res chain seq x y z
N MET A 1 -31.82 -75.03 -14.42
CA MET A 1 -31.02 -75.36 -13.27
C MET A 1 -29.61 -74.84 -13.44
N ARG A 2 -29.28 -73.76 -12.84
CA ARG A 2 -27.95 -73.27 -12.34
C ARG A 2 -28.08 -71.84 -11.92
N LEU A 3 -28.08 -71.63 -10.61
CA LEU A 3 -28.00 -70.30 -9.96
C LEU A 3 -26.63 -69.71 -10.18
N ILE A 4 -26.57 -68.46 -10.54
CA ILE A 4 -25.36 -67.64 -10.50
C ILE A 4 -25.61 -66.54 -9.46
N ARG A 5 -24.84 -66.60 -8.35
CA ARG A 5 -24.76 -65.58 -7.32
C ARG A 5 -23.89 -64.42 -7.85
N ALA A 6 -24.41 -63.21 -7.86
CA ALA A 6 -23.63 -62.00 -8.07
C ALA A 6 -23.08 -61.50 -6.74
N LEU A 7 -21.74 -61.33 -6.66
CA LEU A 7 -21.02 -60.68 -5.57
C LEU A 7 -21.07 -59.16 -5.80
N LEU A 8 -21.62 -58.42 -4.84
CA LEU A 8 -21.51 -56.97 -4.79
C LEU A 8 -20.18 -56.64 -4.08
N VAL A 9 -19.27 -55.97 -4.80
CA VAL A 9 -18.06 -55.35 -4.23
C VAL A 9 -18.40 -53.87 -3.97
N ALA A 10 -18.42 -53.50 -2.70
CA ALA A 10 -18.57 -52.12 -2.26
C ALA A 10 -17.20 -51.45 -2.29
N THR A 11 -16.97 -50.54 -3.22
CA THR A 11 -15.80 -49.64 -3.23
C THR A 11 -16.13 -48.37 -2.42
N LEU A 12 -15.50 -48.21 -1.26
CA LEU A 12 -15.47 -46.93 -0.56
C LEU A 12 -14.60 -45.95 -1.34
N GLY A 13 -15.22 -44.93 -1.94
CA GLY A 13 -14.53 -43.78 -2.50
C GLY A 13 -14.33 -42.72 -1.40
N LEU A 14 -13.09 -42.47 -1.01
CA LEU A 14 -12.73 -41.27 -0.27
C LEU A 14 -12.87 -40.05 -1.20
N THR A 15 -13.85 -39.20 -0.96
CA THR A 15 -13.92 -37.89 -1.58
C THR A 15 -13.18 -36.89 -0.70
N ALA A 16 -12.01 -36.45 -1.17
CA ALA A 16 -11.33 -35.28 -0.66
C ALA A 16 -12.19 -34.04 -0.99
N GLY A 17 -12.73 -33.41 0.04
CA GLY A 17 -13.50 -32.17 -0.08
C GLY A 17 -12.59 -30.99 -0.34
N CYS A 18 -12.48 -30.56 -1.60
CA CYS A 18 -12.01 -29.21 -1.91
C CYS A 18 -13.11 -28.23 -1.50
N SER A 19 -12.82 -27.41 -0.48
CA SER A 19 -13.64 -26.27 -0.09
C SER A 19 -13.55 -25.21 -1.20
N GLN A 20 -14.48 -25.24 -2.13
CA GLN A 20 -14.70 -24.12 -3.06
C GLN A 20 -15.42 -23.02 -2.29
N ALA A 21 -14.80 -21.83 -2.23
CA ALA A 21 -15.46 -20.61 -1.81
C ALA A 21 -16.76 -20.44 -2.62
N ALA A 22 -17.87 -20.33 -1.91
CA ALA A 22 -19.19 -20.16 -2.51
C ALA A 22 -19.25 -18.78 -3.19
N VAL A 23 -19.14 -18.79 -4.51
CA VAL A 23 -19.58 -17.67 -5.33
C VAL A 23 -21.10 -17.66 -5.24
N THR A 24 -21.66 -16.73 -4.46
CA THR A 24 -23.10 -16.46 -4.42
C THR A 24 -23.55 -16.06 -5.82
N LYS A 25 -24.35 -16.92 -6.48
CA LYS A 25 -25.02 -16.57 -7.73
C LYS A 25 -25.97 -15.41 -7.46
N PRO A 26 -26.05 -14.41 -8.37
CA PRO A 26 -27.08 -13.37 -8.27
C PRO A 26 -28.47 -14.00 -8.30
N GLN A 27 -29.34 -13.57 -7.41
CA GLN A 27 -30.74 -13.94 -7.42
C GLN A 27 -31.40 -13.47 -8.72
N PRO A 28 -32.19 -14.30 -9.43
CA PRO A 28 -32.91 -13.87 -10.64
C PRO A 28 -34.05 -12.93 -10.23
N GLY A 29 -33.91 -11.65 -10.54
CA GLY A 29 -35.01 -10.70 -10.33
C GLY A 29 -34.65 -9.21 -10.36
N GLN A 30 -33.38 -8.83 -10.26
CA GLN A 30 -32.98 -7.44 -10.50
C GLN A 30 -32.43 -7.33 -11.94
N THR A 31 -33.21 -6.76 -12.83
CA THR A 31 -32.69 -6.22 -14.10
C THR A 31 -31.70 -5.13 -13.72
N ALA A 32 -30.42 -5.40 -13.91
CA ALA A 32 -29.37 -4.37 -13.75
C ALA A 32 -29.77 -3.20 -14.66
N SER A 33 -30.05 -2.03 -14.09
CA SER A 33 -30.34 -0.82 -14.86
C SER A 33 -29.11 -0.52 -15.73
N ALA A 34 -29.37 -0.16 -17.00
CA ALA A 34 -28.30 0.19 -17.92
C ALA A 34 -27.56 1.43 -17.40
N PRO A 35 -26.20 1.50 -17.55
CA PRO A 35 -25.44 2.65 -17.12
C PRO A 35 -25.99 3.97 -17.71
N LYS A 36 -26.23 4.96 -16.85
CA LYS A 36 -26.75 6.27 -17.20
C LYS A 36 -25.63 7.29 -17.31
N THR A 37 -25.83 8.32 -18.14
CA THR A 37 -24.93 9.49 -18.23
C THR A 37 -25.58 10.65 -17.51
N GLY A 38 -24.79 11.42 -16.78
CA GLY A 38 -25.27 12.58 -16.00
C GLY A 38 -25.11 12.40 -14.51
N GLY A 39 -25.50 13.41 -13.76
CA GLY A 39 -25.47 13.42 -12.31
C GLY A 39 -24.11 13.80 -11.69
N THR A 40 -24.10 13.82 -10.36
CA THR A 40 -22.94 14.21 -9.56
C THR A 40 -22.57 13.10 -8.59
N ILE A 41 -21.29 12.77 -8.51
CA ILE A 41 -20.72 11.94 -7.43
C ILE A 41 -20.09 12.85 -6.39
N THR A 42 -20.37 12.61 -5.12
CA THR A 42 -19.73 13.30 -3.98
C THR A 42 -18.90 12.30 -3.16
N LEU A 43 -17.63 12.62 -2.94
CA LEU A 43 -16.70 11.81 -2.16
C LEU A 43 -16.16 12.62 -0.99
N ALA A 44 -15.97 12.00 0.19
CA ALA A 44 -15.27 12.63 1.28
C ALA A 44 -13.87 12.04 1.48
N MET A 45 -12.91 12.96 1.69
CA MET A 45 -11.55 12.68 2.15
C MET A 45 -11.31 13.35 3.50
N THR A 46 -10.48 12.74 4.34
CA THR A 46 -10.12 13.29 5.66
C THR A 46 -9.06 14.38 5.59
N GLU A 47 -8.30 14.45 4.50
CA GLU A 47 -7.19 15.38 4.31
C GLU A 47 -7.41 16.21 3.04
N GLU A 48 -7.09 17.50 3.12
CA GLU A 48 -7.02 18.41 1.99
C GLU A 48 -5.61 18.39 1.39
N PRO A 49 -5.44 18.36 0.05
CA PRO A 49 -4.13 18.50 -0.55
C PRO A 49 -3.53 19.89 -0.28
N ASP A 50 -2.21 19.95 -0.13
CA ASP A 50 -1.45 21.20 -0.03
C ASP A 50 -1.41 21.94 -1.36
N THR A 51 -1.26 21.19 -2.45
CA THR A 51 -1.25 21.65 -3.83
C THR A 51 -1.74 20.53 -4.75
N LEU A 52 -2.13 20.85 -5.98
CA LEU A 52 -2.38 19.92 -7.07
C LEU A 52 -1.28 19.97 -8.16
N ASP A 53 -0.15 20.61 -7.85
CA ASP A 53 1.09 20.42 -8.60
C ASP A 53 1.82 19.18 -8.07
N MET A 54 1.74 18.09 -8.81
CA MET A 54 2.26 16.78 -8.39
C MET A 54 3.78 16.78 -8.17
N HIS A 55 4.50 17.73 -8.71
CA HIS A 55 5.94 17.84 -8.44
C HIS A 55 6.25 18.57 -7.13
N ALA A 56 5.32 19.40 -6.64
CA ALA A 56 5.49 20.21 -5.44
C ALA A 56 4.89 19.59 -4.18
N SER A 57 4.33 18.37 -4.26
CA SER A 57 3.71 17.67 -3.13
C SER A 57 4.27 16.26 -2.95
N SER A 58 4.29 15.82 -1.69
CA SER A 58 4.49 14.42 -1.30
C SER A 58 3.28 13.87 -0.53
N MET A 59 2.15 14.60 -0.51
CA MET A 59 0.94 14.19 0.18
C MET A 59 0.12 13.20 -0.65
N LEU A 60 -0.33 12.10 -0.04
CA LEU A 60 -1.27 11.15 -0.67
C LEU A 60 -2.58 11.83 -1.08
N ALA A 61 -3.04 12.84 -0.33
CA ALA A 61 -4.23 13.60 -0.67
C ALA A 61 -4.09 14.33 -2.02
N ALA A 62 -2.91 14.91 -2.29
CA ALA A 62 -2.61 15.54 -3.57
C ALA A 62 -2.61 14.52 -4.71
N GLU A 63 -1.96 13.37 -4.49
CA GLU A 63 -1.92 12.29 -5.47
C GLU A 63 -3.32 11.76 -5.80
N TYR A 64 -4.17 11.54 -4.81
CA TYR A 64 -5.53 11.02 -5.03
C TYR A 64 -6.37 12.01 -5.85
N VAL A 65 -6.37 13.30 -5.49
CA VAL A 65 -7.12 14.31 -6.23
C VAL A 65 -6.52 14.55 -7.61
N GLY A 66 -5.19 14.68 -7.71
CA GLY A 66 -4.47 14.86 -8.96
C GLY A 66 -4.62 13.68 -9.92
N GLY A 67 -4.69 12.46 -9.37
CA GLY A 67 -4.86 11.22 -10.12
C GLY A 67 -6.12 11.17 -10.98
N TYR A 68 -7.21 11.80 -10.55
CA TYR A 68 -8.44 11.86 -11.35
C TYR A 68 -8.29 12.75 -12.60
N MET A 69 -7.41 13.74 -12.54
CA MET A 69 -7.15 14.68 -13.64
C MET A 69 -5.97 14.27 -14.51
N GLY A 70 -5.13 13.38 -14.00
CA GLY A 70 -3.93 12.92 -14.66
C GLY A 70 -4.10 11.59 -15.38
N GLY A 71 -2.98 10.94 -15.62
CA GLY A 71 -2.88 9.59 -16.15
C GLY A 71 -1.44 9.12 -16.05
N ALA A 72 -1.21 7.93 -15.50
CA ALA A 72 0.14 7.38 -15.36
C ALA A 72 0.66 6.84 -16.70
N LEU A 73 1.97 6.75 -16.83
CA LEU A 73 2.62 6.15 -18.01
C LEU A 73 2.21 4.67 -18.18
N LEU A 74 2.16 3.94 -17.07
CA LEU A 74 1.67 2.57 -16.95
C LEU A 74 0.54 2.52 -15.92
N ALA A 75 -0.17 1.39 -15.82
CA ALA A 75 -1.19 1.15 -14.79
C ALA A 75 -0.97 -0.20 -14.11
N VAL A 76 -1.68 -0.43 -12.99
CA VAL A 76 -1.75 -1.73 -12.32
C VAL A 76 -3.17 -2.26 -12.44
N ASP A 77 -3.32 -3.44 -13.00
CA ASP A 77 -4.60 -4.16 -12.97
C ASP A 77 -4.93 -4.55 -11.52
N GLU A 78 -6.07 -4.09 -11.03
CA GLU A 78 -6.44 -4.25 -9.61
C GLU A 78 -6.75 -5.70 -9.22
N LYS A 79 -7.05 -6.58 -10.17
CA LYS A 79 -7.35 -8.00 -9.94
C LYS A 79 -6.11 -8.87 -9.99
N THR A 80 -5.31 -8.70 -11.07
CA THR A 80 -4.12 -9.53 -11.31
C THR A 80 -2.86 -8.98 -10.65
N LYS A 81 -2.88 -7.70 -10.22
CA LYS A 81 -1.72 -6.96 -9.69
C LYS A 81 -0.56 -6.85 -10.69
N GLN A 82 -0.83 -7.07 -11.96
CA GLN A 82 0.16 -6.93 -13.03
C GLN A 82 0.21 -5.50 -13.54
N ILE A 83 1.39 -5.08 -13.98
CA ILE A 83 1.57 -3.81 -14.66
C ILE A 83 1.06 -3.94 -16.09
N ILE A 84 0.19 -3.04 -16.49
CA ILE A 84 -0.49 -3.01 -17.79
C ILE A 84 -0.24 -1.67 -18.50
N PRO A 85 -0.41 -1.63 -19.84
CA PRO A 85 -0.38 -0.40 -20.61
C PRO A 85 -1.40 0.65 -20.13
N SER A 86 -1.00 1.94 -20.16
CA SER A 86 -1.87 3.11 -19.91
C SER A 86 -1.59 4.19 -20.96
N LEU A 87 -0.95 5.30 -20.61
CA LEU A 87 -0.52 6.32 -21.59
C LEU A 87 0.62 5.82 -22.48
N ALA A 88 1.43 4.86 -22.01
CA ALA A 88 2.27 4.04 -22.87
C ALA A 88 1.50 2.77 -23.30
N THR A 89 1.48 2.47 -24.59
CA THR A 89 0.86 1.25 -25.17
C THR A 89 1.76 0.03 -25.05
N SER A 90 3.06 0.24 -24.96
CA SER A 90 4.07 -0.82 -24.77
C SER A 90 5.35 -0.23 -24.21
N TYR A 91 6.18 -1.10 -23.64
CA TYR A 91 7.56 -0.76 -23.26
C TYR A 91 8.50 -1.94 -23.49
N SER A 92 9.80 -1.63 -23.61
CA SER A 92 10.87 -2.61 -23.62
C SER A 92 12.05 -2.13 -22.78
N VAL A 93 12.82 -3.08 -22.27
CA VAL A 93 14.02 -2.82 -21.46
C VAL A 93 15.20 -3.52 -22.11
N SER A 94 16.34 -2.83 -22.23
CA SER A 94 17.58 -3.41 -22.74
C SER A 94 18.11 -4.53 -21.84
N GLU A 95 18.95 -5.41 -22.37
CA GLU A 95 19.51 -6.54 -21.62
C GLU A 95 20.27 -6.12 -20.35
N ASP A 96 20.93 -4.96 -20.39
CA ASP A 96 21.62 -4.40 -19.23
C ASP A 96 20.69 -3.69 -18.23
N GLY A 97 19.38 -3.61 -18.51
CA GLY A 97 18.37 -3.00 -17.65
C GLY A 97 18.43 -1.47 -17.56
N LYS A 98 19.29 -0.80 -18.36
CA LYS A 98 19.54 0.64 -18.24
C LYS A 98 18.83 1.51 -19.27
N THR A 99 18.34 0.95 -20.36
CA THR A 99 17.61 1.69 -21.38
C THR A 99 16.18 1.19 -21.48
N TRP A 100 15.24 2.08 -21.23
CA TRP A 100 13.80 1.79 -21.24
C TRP A 100 13.12 2.58 -22.33
N THR A 101 12.50 1.90 -23.28
CA THR A 101 11.81 2.51 -24.41
C THR A 101 10.32 2.33 -24.26
N PHE A 102 9.56 3.42 -24.27
CA PHE A 102 8.09 3.44 -24.19
C PHE A 102 7.51 3.95 -25.50
N THR A 103 6.47 3.26 -25.99
CA THR A 103 5.65 3.75 -27.11
C THR A 103 4.40 4.40 -26.53
N LEU A 104 4.23 5.70 -26.74
CA LEU A 104 3.09 6.46 -26.22
C LEU A 104 1.84 6.25 -27.08
N ARG A 105 0.69 6.37 -26.44
CA ARG A 105 -0.62 6.36 -27.09
C ARG A 105 -0.78 7.62 -27.94
N SER A 106 -1.20 7.47 -29.18
CA SER A 106 -1.51 8.60 -30.08
C SER A 106 -2.88 9.22 -29.76
N GLY A 107 -3.06 10.47 -30.11
CA GLY A 107 -4.34 11.19 -30.01
C GLY A 107 -4.73 11.64 -28.61
N VAL A 108 -3.87 11.47 -27.61
CA VAL A 108 -4.07 12.01 -26.27
C VAL A 108 -3.85 13.52 -26.27
N VAL A 109 -4.78 14.26 -25.65
CA VAL A 109 -4.70 15.71 -25.51
C VAL A 109 -4.85 16.14 -24.06
N PHE A 110 -4.11 17.18 -23.68
CA PHE A 110 -4.30 17.84 -22.39
C PHE A 110 -5.66 18.54 -22.33
N HIS A 111 -6.16 18.83 -21.13
CA HIS A 111 -7.42 19.55 -20.92
C HIS A 111 -7.44 20.96 -21.55
N ASP A 112 -6.28 21.53 -21.85
CA ASP A 112 -6.13 22.83 -22.56
C ASP A 112 -6.04 22.69 -24.09
N GLY A 113 -6.25 21.48 -24.62
CA GLY A 113 -6.24 21.15 -26.03
C GLY A 113 -4.86 20.94 -26.65
N THR A 114 -3.76 21.07 -25.87
CA THR A 114 -2.42 20.75 -26.39
C THR A 114 -2.20 19.24 -26.49
N PRO A 115 -1.51 18.74 -27.54
CA PRO A 115 -1.27 17.31 -27.70
C PRO A 115 -0.26 16.79 -26.67
N LEU A 116 -0.47 15.57 -26.19
CA LEU A 116 0.52 14.82 -25.44
C LEU A 116 1.52 14.18 -26.40
N THR A 117 2.80 14.43 -26.20
CA THR A 117 3.91 13.85 -26.96
C THR A 117 4.99 13.31 -26.01
N ALA A 118 5.94 12.55 -26.55
CA ALA A 118 7.13 12.14 -25.78
C ALA A 118 7.95 13.32 -25.28
N GLN A 119 7.94 14.45 -26.02
CA GLN A 119 8.55 15.69 -25.57
C GLN A 119 7.86 16.25 -24.30
N SER A 120 6.51 16.13 -24.20
CA SER A 120 5.78 16.53 -22.99
C SER A 120 6.22 15.72 -21.77
N TYR A 121 6.45 14.41 -21.94
CA TYR A 121 6.98 13.55 -20.87
C TYR A 121 8.41 13.92 -20.48
N LYS A 122 9.28 14.16 -21.46
CA LYS A 122 10.65 14.61 -21.19
C LYS A 122 10.65 15.87 -20.34
N GLU A 123 9.93 16.90 -20.74
CA GLU A 123 9.83 18.17 -20.01
C GLU A 123 9.25 17.99 -18.61
N THR A 124 8.24 17.13 -18.45
CA THR A 124 7.65 16.79 -17.18
C THR A 124 8.66 16.11 -16.25
N PHE A 125 9.35 15.07 -16.73
CA PHE A 125 10.29 14.32 -15.91
C PHE A 125 11.56 15.12 -15.59
N GLU A 126 12.03 15.95 -16.51
CA GLU A 126 13.14 16.89 -16.25
C GLU A 126 12.75 17.92 -15.19
N ARG A 127 11.51 18.45 -15.22
CA ARG A 127 11.00 19.35 -14.18
C ARG A 127 10.96 18.66 -12.81
N ALA A 128 10.39 17.44 -12.71
CA ALA A 128 10.35 16.68 -11.45
C ALA A 128 11.75 16.47 -10.86
N ARG A 129 12.75 16.23 -11.70
CA ARG A 129 14.14 15.98 -11.32
C ARG A 129 14.98 17.24 -11.16
N SER A 130 14.40 18.43 -11.33
CA SER A 130 15.09 19.69 -11.09
C SER A 130 15.44 19.87 -9.62
N THR A 131 16.39 20.77 -9.33
CA THR A 131 16.83 21.06 -7.94
C THR A 131 15.68 21.54 -7.04
N GLU A 132 14.61 22.09 -7.63
CA GLU A 132 13.42 22.56 -6.91
C GLU A 132 12.57 21.38 -6.40
N PHE A 133 12.43 20.28 -7.17
CA PHE A 133 11.47 19.22 -6.90
C PHE A 133 12.08 17.84 -6.62
N VAL A 134 13.40 17.68 -6.80
CA VAL A 134 14.08 16.36 -6.70
C VAL A 134 13.88 15.65 -5.36
N GLN A 135 13.58 16.37 -4.29
CA GLN A 135 13.32 15.82 -2.96
C GLN A 135 11.83 15.51 -2.71
N GLN A 136 10.95 15.87 -3.64
CA GLN A 136 9.51 15.55 -3.56
C GLN A 136 9.21 14.18 -4.16
N GLY A 137 7.99 13.66 -3.94
CA GLY A 137 7.60 12.31 -4.34
C GLY A 137 7.99 11.94 -5.77
N ALA A 138 7.59 12.73 -6.76
CA ALA A 138 7.90 12.48 -8.18
C ALA A 138 9.40 12.57 -8.48
N GLY A 139 10.10 13.56 -7.93
CA GLY A 139 11.54 13.73 -8.13
C GLY A 139 12.36 12.57 -7.56
N ALA A 140 12.00 12.11 -6.37
CA ALA A 140 12.63 10.96 -5.72
C ALA A 140 12.38 9.65 -6.51
N ALA A 141 11.15 9.39 -6.94
CA ALA A 141 10.76 8.22 -7.73
C ALA A 141 11.51 8.14 -9.07
N LEU A 142 11.71 9.29 -9.73
CA LEU A 142 12.39 9.39 -11.02
C LEU A 142 13.92 9.56 -10.92
N SER A 143 14.49 9.47 -9.72
CA SER A 143 15.94 9.74 -9.46
C SER A 143 16.90 8.76 -10.14
N ALA A 144 16.44 7.55 -10.47
CA ALA A 144 17.20 6.56 -11.21
C ALA A 144 17.51 6.98 -12.66
N ILE A 145 16.70 7.87 -13.24
CA ILE A 145 16.87 8.34 -14.63
C ILE A 145 18.12 9.23 -14.71
N GLU A 146 19.03 8.94 -15.63
CA GLU A 146 20.19 9.77 -15.95
C GLU A 146 19.84 10.81 -17.02
N SER A 147 19.28 10.35 -18.14
CA SER A 147 18.90 11.21 -19.26
C SER A 147 17.66 10.69 -19.99
N ILE A 148 17.03 11.56 -20.76
CA ILE A 148 15.80 11.25 -21.50
C ILE A 148 15.99 11.67 -22.95
N THR A 149 15.74 10.75 -23.89
CA THR A 149 15.75 11.04 -25.32
C THR A 149 14.37 10.81 -25.94
N VAL A 150 14.07 11.57 -26.98
CA VAL A 150 12.79 11.58 -27.68
C VAL A 150 13.10 11.51 -29.19
N PRO A 151 13.17 10.31 -29.76
CA PRO A 151 13.43 10.12 -31.20
C PRO A 151 12.32 10.67 -32.08
N ASP A 152 11.08 10.58 -31.62
CA ASP A 152 9.87 11.08 -32.29
C ASP A 152 8.76 11.40 -31.26
N ASP A 153 7.62 11.91 -31.71
CA ASP A 153 6.51 12.34 -30.84
C ASP A 153 5.90 11.23 -29.98
N GLN A 154 6.11 9.96 -30.32
CA GLN A 154 5.52 8.79 -29.63
C GLN A 154 6.55 7.94 -28.90
N THR A 155 7.83 8.16 -29.10
CA THR A 155 8.89 7.33 -28.52
C THR A 155 9.61 8.08 -27.39
N LEU A 156 9.39 7.62 -26.16
CA LEU A 156 10.07 8.09 -24.95
C LEU A 156 11.14 7.08 -24.54
N VAL A 157 12.39 7.50 -24.45
CA VAL A 157 13.50 6.66 -24.01
C VAL A 157 14.11 7.20 -22.73
N LEU A 158 14.09 6.39 -21.67
CA LEU A 158 14.72 6.68 -20.39
C LEU A 158 16.06 5.93 -20.31
N HIS A 159 17.14 6.65 -20.06
CA HIS A 159 18.44 6.08 -19.75
C HIS A 159 18.69 6.17 -18.26
N LEU A 160 18.99 5.05 -17.62
CA LEU A 160 19.16 4.94 -16.18
C LEU A 160 20.64 4.89 -15.81
N LYS A 161 20.99 5.45 -14.65
CA LYS A 161 22.32 5.34 -14.03
C LYS A 161 22.69 3.88 -13.78
N GLU A 162 21.75 3.15 -13.17
CA GLU A 162 21.81 1.73 -12.85
C GLU A 162 20.45 1.10 -13.16
N PRO A 163 20.35 -0.22 -13.37
CA PRO A 163 19.07 -0.90 -13.49
C PRO A 163 18.19 -0.59 -12.27
N SER A 164 16.91 -0.30 -12.47
CA SER A 164 15.99 0.06 -11.38
C SER A 164 14.64 -0.63 -11.59
N ALA A 165 14.44 -1.77 -10.93
CA ALA A 165 13.15 -2.45 -10.97
C ALA A 165 12.02 -1.67 -10.26
N PRO A 166 12.23 -0.91 -9.17
CA PRO A 166 11.21 -0.06 -8.58
C PRO A 166 10.62 0.97 -9.53
N LEU A 167 11.42 1.50 -10.47
CA LEU A 167 10.94 2.48 -11.45
C LEU A 167 9.69 1.99 -12.21
N LEU A 168 9.58 0.68 -12.47
CA LEU A 168 8.39 0.13 -13.13
C LEU A 168 7.11 0.34 -12.29
N SER A 169 7.19 0.13 -10.98
CA SER A 169 6.10 0.42 -10.05
C SER A 169 5.83 1.93 -9.93
N ASP A 170 6.89 2.73 -9.88
CA ASP A 170 6.78 4.19 -9.76
C ASP A 170 6.09 4.82 -10.97
N LEU A 171 6.31 4.27 -12.17
CA LEU A 171 5.66 4.72 -13.40
C LEU A 171 4.16 4.35 -13.48
N THR A 172 3.63 3.56 -12.54
CA THR A 172 2.20 3.31 -12.40
C THR A 172 1.50 4.30 -11.46
N VAL A 173 2.27 5.06 -10.68
CA VAL A 173 1.74 6.07 -9.74
C VAL A 173 1.44 7.35 -10.50
N THR A 174 0.17 7.72 -10.55
CA THR A 174 -0.26 8.87 -11.35
C THR A 174 0.46 10.15 -10.93
N GLY A 175 0.54 10.45 -9.63
CA GLY A 175 1.20 11.64 -9.13
C GLY A 175 2.70 11.74 -9.46
N TRP A 176 3.36 10.61 -9.77
CA TRP A 176 4.79 10.58 -10.07
C TRP A 176 5.10 10.52 -11.57
N SER A 177 4.21 9.93 -12.36
CA SER A 177 4.45 9.69 -13.79
C SER A 177 3.48 10.40 -14.73
N GLN A 178 2.48 11.14 -14.21
CA GLN A 178 1.56 11.88 -15.08
C GLN A 178 2.26 13.01 -15.84
N PRO A 179 1.94 13.20 -17.12
CA PRO A 179 2.44 14.35 -17.88
C PRO A 179 1.75 15.63 -17.42
N LEU A 180 2.49 16.74 -17.42
CA LEU A 180 1.98 18.06 -17.09
C LEU A 180 1.99 18.96 -18.33
N SER A 181 0.94 19.78 -18.52
CA SER A 181 0.92 20.75 -19.61
C SER A 181 1.94 21.84 -19.37
N ARG A 182 2.98 21.90 -20.21
CA ARG A 182 3.96 22.99 -20.21
C ARG A 182 3.29 24.35 -20.36
N LYS A 183 2.38 24.49 -21.32
CA LYS A 183 1.61 25.73 -21.55
C LYS A 183 0.89 26.19 -20.29
N ALA A 184 0.23 25.27 -19.56
CA ALA A 184 -0.46 25.60 -18.33
C ALA A 184 0.51 26.02 -17.21
N ILE A 185 1.65 25.33 -17.07
CA ILE A 185 2.70 25.68 -16.11
C ILE A 185 3.26 27.08 -16.40
N GLU A 186 3.61 27.36 -17.64
CA GLU A 186 4.15 28.68 -18.06
C GLU A 186 3.11 29.79 -17.84
N THR A 187 1.84 29.53 -18.11
CA THR A 187 0.74 30.50 -17.95
C THR A 187 0.42 30.77 -16.48
N ALA A 188 0.32 29.73 -15.66
CA ALA A 188 -0.10 29.85 -14.26
C ALA A 188 1.07 30.12 -13.30
N GLY A 189 2.31 29.80 -13.69
CA GLY A 189 3.50 29.93 -12.84
C GLY A 189 3.28 29.24 -11.48
N LYS A 190 3.53 29.96 -10.39
CA LYS A 190 3.36 29.46 -9.01
C LYS A 190 1.91 29.09 -8.66
N GLN A 191 0.93 29.50 -9.45
CA GLN A 191 -0.47 29.17 -9.24
C GLN A 191 -0.91 27.87 -9.96
N TYR A 192 0.00 27.17 -10.64
CA TYR A 192 -0.32 25.97 -11.39
C TYR A 192 -1.05 24.92 -10.53
N GLY A 193 -0.60 24.70 -9.30
CA GLY A 193 -1.23 23.76 -8.36
C GLY A 193 -2.63 24.17 -7.89
N ARG A 194 -3.12 25.37 -8.22
CA ARG A 194 -4.50 25.82 -7.94
C ARG A 194 -5.41 25.77 -9.17
N ASN A 195 -4.85 25.49 -10.34
CA ASN A 195 -5.58 25.33 -11.60
C ASN A 195 -4.84 24.35 -12.52
N PRO A 196 -4.71 23.06 -12.11
CA PRO A 196 -3.94 22.06 -12.82
C PRO A 196 -4.58 21.69 -14.16
N VAL A 197 -3.74 21.32 -15.12
CA VAL A 197 -4.14 20.81 -16.43
C VAL A 197 -3.49 19.44 -16.65
N GLY A 198 -4.30 18.40 -16.76
CA GLY A 198 -3.88 17.03 -16.98
C GLY A 198 -4.45 16.45 -18.28
N VAL A 199 -4.40 15.12 -18.38
CA VAL A 199 -4.92 14.33 -19.53
C VAL A 199 -6.04 13.37 -19.11
N GLY A 200 -6.50 13.42 -17.87
CA GLY A 200 -7.42 12.44 -17.29
C GLY A 200 -8.87 12.58 -17.72
N ALA A 201 -9.69 11.66 -17.21
CA ALA A 201 -11.12 11.61 -17.48
C ALA A 201 -11.91 12.75 -16.81
N TRP A 202 -11.30 13.44 -15.86
CA TRP A 202 -11.87 14.57 -15.15
C TRP A 202 -11.04 15.84 -15.35
N LYS A 203 -11.71 16.97 -15.61
CA LYS A 203 -11.08 18.32 -15.72
C LYS A 203 -11.30 19.09 -14.43
N PHE A 204 -10.32 19.90 -14.04
CA PHE A 204 -10.45 20.80 -12.90
C PHE A 204 -11.52 21.88 -13.19
N GLU A 205 -12.42 22.11 -12.22
CA GLU A 205 -13.40 23.19 -12.26
C GLU A 205 -13.09 24.26 -11.21
N SER A 206 -12.96 23.82 -9.93
CA SER A 206 -12.72 24.78 -8.84
C SER A 206 -12.16 24.09 -7.59
N TRP A 207 -11.47 24.88 -6.76
CA TRP A 207 -11.04 24.50 -5.43
C TRP A 207 -11.45 25.55 -4.41
N ARG A 208 -12.31 25.16 -3.47
CA ARG A 208 -12.68 25.95 -2.31
C ARG A 208 -11.89 25.42 -1.11
N PRO A 209 -10.89 26.20 -0.60
CA PRO A 209 -10.05 25.76 0.51
C PRO A 209 -10.86 25.35 1.73
N SER A 210 -10.44 24.29 2.40
CA SER A 210 -11.09 23.66 3.56
C SER A 210 -12.51 23.11 3.30
N GLU A 211 -13.01 23.16 2.06
CA GLU A 211 -14.35 22.71 1.70
C GLU A 211 -14.31 21.59 0.68
N SER A 212 -13.85 21.88 -0.55
CA SER A 212 -13.93 20.91 -1.65
C SER A 212 -13.08 21.25 -2.86
N VAL A 213 -12.76 20.21 -3.65
CA VAL A 213 -12.36 20.32 -5.05
C VAL A 213 -13.49 19.79 -5.91
N THR A 214 -13.83 20.53 -6.98
CA THR A 214 -14.83 20.13 -7.97
C THR A 214 -14.16 19.85 -9.29
N LEU A 215 -14.50 18.70 -9.87
CA LEU A 215 -14.05 18.24 -11.17
C LEU A 215 -15.26 18.03 -12.08
N ILE A 216 -15.08 18.25 -13.38
CA ILE A 216 -16.10 18.01 -14.41
C ILE A 216 -15.62 16.98 -15.41
N ARG A 217 -16.55 16.29 -16.06
CA ARG A 217 -16.26 15.30 -17.10
C ARG A 217 -15.40 15.89 -18.21
N ASN A 218 -14.37 15.14 -18.64
CA ASN A 218 -13.65 15.41 -19.88
C ASN A 218 -14.35 14.73 -21.06
N PRO A 219 -15.06 15.46 -21.93
CA PRO A 219 -15.79 14.84 -23.05
C PRO A 219 -14.86 14.27 -24.13
N ASP A 220 -13.60 14.70 -24.15
CA ASP A 220 -12.62 14.31 -25.17
C ASP A 220 -11.81 13.05 -24.75
N PHE A 221 -12.08 12.49 -23.56
CA PHE A 221 -11.34 11.36 -23.02
C PHE A 221 -11.74 10.03 -23.68
N HIS A 222 -10.78 9.32 -24.32
CA HIS A 222 -10.99 7.98 -24.90
C HIS A 222 -9.76 7.09 -24.81
N TRP A 223 -8.95 7.27 -23.77
CA TRP A 223 -7.70 6.53 -23.57
C TRP A 223 -7.60 5.90 -22.20
N ALA A 224 -8.70 5.37 -21.68
CA ALA A 224 -8.67 4.58 -20.46
C ALA A 224 -7.73 3.37 -20.60
N ASP A 225 -7.17 2.92 -19.50
CA ASP A 225 -6.37 1.68 -19.50
C ASP A 225 -7.22 0.44 -19.75
N ALA A 226 -6.57 -0.69 -20.01
CA ALA A 226 -7.26 -1.93 -20.40
C ALA A 226 -8.11 -2.56 -19.27
N SER A 227 -7.97 -2.12 -18.01
CA SER A 227 -8.78 -2.61 -16.90
C SER A 227 -10.18 -2.03 -16.89
N ALA A 228 -10.38 -0.87 -17.51
CA ALA A 228 -11.67 -0.18 -17.57
C ALA A 228 -12.61 -0.80 -18.61
N GLN A 229 -13.89 -0.94 -18.25
CA GLN A 229 -14.93 -1.35 -19.18
C GLN A 229 -15.40 -0.18 -20.06
N ASN A 230 -15.46 1.02 -19.49
CA ASN A 230 -15.76 2.26 -20.20
C ASN A 230 -14.47 2.87 -20.76
N GLN A 231 -14.23 2.75 -22.04
CA GLN A 231 -13.05 3.28 -22.73
C GLN A 231 -13.20 4.76 -23.15
N GLY A 232 -14.40 5.33 -23.01
CA GLY A 232 -14.72 6.72 -23.33
C GLY A 232 -14.77 7.64 -22.10
N PRO A 233 -15.41 8.82 -22.23
CA PRO A 233 -15.64 9.74 -21.14
C PRO A 233 -16.35 9.08 -19.96
N VAL A 234 -16.03 9.50 -18.72
CA VAL A 234 -16.81 9.10 -17.54
C VAL A 234 -18.28 9.49 -17.70
N ARG A 235 -19.19 8.74 -17.10
CA ARG A 235 -20.63 8.97 -17.27
C ARG A 235 -21.19 10.12 -16.43
N PRO A 236 -20.77 10.31 -15.15
CA PRO A 236 -21.23 11.46 -14.36
C PRO A 236 -20.73 12.79 -14.92
N ASP A 237 -21.50 13.86 -14.78
CA ASP A 237 -21.13 15.19 -15.25
C ASP A 237 -20.12 15.86 -14.33
N LYS A 238 -20.25 15.59 -13.02
CA LYS A 238 -19.51 16.29 -11.98
C LYS A 238 -19.05 15.33 -10.87
N PHE A 239 -17.87 15.61 -10.35
CA PHE A 239 -17.28 14.92 -9.21
C PHE A 239 -16.82 15.93 -8.17
N VAL A 240 -17.38 15.87 -6.95
CA VAL A 240 -17.09 16.79 -5.86
C VAL A 240 -16.36 16.03 -4.75
N ILE A 241 -15.14 16.41 -4.46
CA ILE A 241 -14.30 15.86 -3.39
C ILE A 241 -14.38 16.82 -2.21
N ARG A 242 -15.04 16.42 -1.13
CA ARG A 242 -15.22 17.20 0.09
C ARG A 242 -14.17 16.84 1.14
N PHE A 243 -13.70 17.82 1.90
CA PHE A 243 -12.72 17.60 2.97
C PHE A 243 -13.45 17.53 4.31
N ILE A 244 -13.62 16.32 4.85
CA ILE A 244 -14.33 16.07 6.12
C ILE A 244 -13.41 15.31 7.07
N LYS A 245 -12.74 16.02 7.96
CA LYS A 245 -11.73 15.46 8.88
C LYS A 245 -12.31 14.48 9.91
N ASN A 246 -13.54 14.73 10.38
CA ASN A 246 -14.17 13.90 11.39
C ASN A 246 -14.97 12.76 10.73
N SER A 247 -14.62 11.51 11.06
CA SER A 247 -15.28 10.32 10.47
C SER A 247 -16.76 10.22 10.83
N GLN A 248 -17.20 10.64 12.02
CA GLN A 248 -18.62 10.60 12.38
C GLN A 248 -19.44 11.62 11.57
N THR A 249 -18.88 12.82 11.32
CA THR A 249 -19.49 13.81 10.43
C THR A 249 -19.56 13.30 8.99
N MET A 250 -18.52 12.62 8.52
CA MET A 250 -18.49 11.97 7.20
C MET A 250 -19.59 10.92 7.07
N LEU A 251 -19.74 10.06 8.08
CA LEU A 251 -20.76 9.00 8.08
C LEU A 251 -22.18 9.57 8.20
N ALA A 252 -22.38 10.63 8.98
CA ALA A 252 -23.67 11.34 9.04
C ALA A 252 -24.04 11.95 7.68
N ALA A 253 -23.08 12.51 6.94
CA ALA A 253 -23.30 13.03 5.60
C ALA A 253 -23.65 11.90 4.61
N LEU A 254 -23.01 10.73 4.73
CA LEU A 254 -23.31 9.54 3.95
C LEU A 254 -24.74 9.02 4.25
N ASP A 255 -25.09 8.88 5.53
CA ASP A 255 -26.40 8.39 5.99
C ASP A 255 -27.56 9.32 5.53
N SER A 256 -27.31 10.63 5.44
CA SER A 256 -28.28 11.63 4.96
C SER A 256 -28.39 11.71 3.43
N GLY A 257 -27.51 11.01 2.68
CA GLY A 257 -27.45 11.10 1.22
C GLY A 257 -26.80 12.38 0.68
N SER A 258 -26.21 13.23 1.55
CA SER A 258 -25.44 14.41 1.11
C SER A 258 -23.99 14.08 0.71
N LEU A 259 -23.60 12.82 0.84
CA LEU A 259 -22.35 12.22 0.43
C LEU A 259 -22.62 10.86 -0.19
N ASP A 260 -21.88 10.50 -1.24
CA ASP A 260 -22.02 9.23 -1.92
C ASP A 260 -20.96 8.22 -1.53
N ILE A 261 -19.72 8.68 -1.33
CA ILE A 261 -18.58 7.81 -1.09
C ILE A 261 -17.81 8.34 0.13
N ALA A 262 -17.68 7.49 1.15
CA ALA A 262 -16.84 7.73 2.32
C ALA A 262 -15.62 6.80 2.28
N THR A 263 -14.41 7.38 2.27
CA THR A 263 -13.15 6.63 2.23
C THR A 263 -12.49 6.53 3.60
N ASN A 264 -11.60 5.55 3.78
CA ASN A 264 -10.85 5.34 5.03
C ASN A 264 -11.74 5.24 6.29
N VAL A 265 -12.93 4.64 6.15
CA VAL A 265 -13.85 4.46 7.26
C VAL A 265 -13.26 3.49 8.28
N PRO A 266 -13.26 3.83 9.59
CA PRO A 266 -12.77 2.91 10.62
C PRO A 266 -13.52 1.58 10.62
N ALA A 267 -12.81 0.48 10.87
CA ALA A 267 -13.37 -0.87 10.85
C ALA A 267 -14.62 -1.03 11.74
N LYS A 268 -14.58 -0.45 12.95
CA LYS A 268 -15.70 -0.46 13.90
C LYS A 268 -16.99 0.17 13.34
N ASP A 269 -16.83 1.22 12.53
CA ASP A 269 -17.96 1.96 11.94
C ASP A 269 -18.42 1.27 10.64
N ALA A 270 -17.52 0.68 9.87
CA ALA A 270 -17.85 -0.01 8.61
C ALA A 270 -18.77 -1.22 8.83
N LYS A 271 -18.71 -1.89 9.98
CA LYS A 271 -19.54 -3.06 10.31
C LYS A 271 -21.04 -2.80 10.15
N LYS A 272 -21.53 -1.62 10.53
CA LYS A 272 -22.97 -1.30 10.42
C LYS A 272 -23.45 -1.23 8.97
N TYR A 273 -22.55 -0.98 8.00
CA TYR A 273 -22.88 -0.83 6.59
C TYR A 273 -22.80 -2.15 5.81
N LYS A 274 -22.07 -3.17 6.31
CA LYS A 274 -21.87 -4.45 5.59
C LYS A 274 -23.17 -5.19 5.27
N ASN A 275 -24.19 -5.02 6.11
CA ASN A 275 -25.51 -5.66 5.91
C ASN A 275 -26.59 -4.69 5.48
N SER A 276 -26.25 -3.51 5.00
CA SER A 276 -27.19 -2.47 4.59
C SER A 276 -27.54 -2.63 3.12
N GLU A 277 -28.84 -2.60 2.80
CA GLU A 277 -29.32 -2.57 1.41
C GLU A 277 -29.11 -1.19 0.73
N LYS A 278 -28.71 -0.16 1.51
CA LYS A 278 -28.50 1.21 0.98
C LYS A 278 -27.04 1.49 0.60
N PHE A 279 -26.12 0.64 1.02
CA PHE A 279 -24.69 0.90 0.86
C PHE A 279 -23.94 -0.35 0.39
N THR A 280 -22.95 -0.15 -0.43
CA THR A 280 -21.93 -1.14 -0.77
C THR A 280 -20.67 -0.84 0.04
N VAL A 281 -20.08 -1.88 0.65
CA VAL A 281 -18.81 -1.78 1.38
C VAL A 281 -17.73 -2.45 0.56
N LEU A 282 -16.77 -1.67 0.10
CA LEU A 282 -15.55 -2.20 -0.52
C LEU A 282 -14.45 -2.30 0.54
N GLU A 283 -13.81 -3.46 0.61
CA GLU A 283 -12.72 -3.77 1.52
C GLU A 283 -11.42 -3.96 0.76
N GLN A 284 -10.35 -3.43 1.31
CA GLN A 284 -9.02 -3.61 0.75
C GLN A 284 -7.97 -3.72 1.87
N LEU A 285 -7.05 -4.68 1.77
CA LEU A 285 -5.86 -4.69 2.61
C LEU A 285 -4.96 -3.52 2.24
N LYS A 286 -4.46 -2.83 3.26
CA LYS A 286 -3.45 -1.77 3.07
C LYS A 286 -2.19 -2.39 2.47
N SER A 287 -1.72 -1.83 1.37
CA SER A 287 -0.43 -2.23 0.81
C SER A 287 0.71 -1.72 1.67
N GLY A 288 1.76 -2.53 1.83
CA GLY A 288 2.95 -2.17 2.57
C GLY A 288 3.39 -3.24 3.57
N ILE A 289 4.20 -2.80 4.53
CA ILE A 289 4.79 -3.67 5.55
C ILE A 289 3.77 -4.04 6.63
N GLY A 290 2.74 -3.20 6.85
CA GLY A 290 1.80 -3.35 7.95
C GLY A 290 2.33 -2.77 9.26
N LEU A 291 1.77 -3.23 10.40
CA LEU A 291 2.27 -2.93 11.74
C LEU A 291 3.27 -3.99 12.17
N PHE A 292 4.41 -3.58 12.67
CA PHE A 292 5.47 -4.45 13.16
C PHE A 292 6.24 -3.80 14.30
N ILE A 293 7.05 -4.58 14.99
CA ILE A 293 7.97 -4.10 16.02
C ILE A 293 9.40 -4.38 15.57
N GLU A 294 10.23 -3.36 15.61
CA GLU A 294 11.66 -3.46 15.43
C GLU A 294 12.34 -3.71 16.78
N MET A 295 13.31 -4.62 16.81
CA MET A 295 14.20 -4.87 17.95
C MET A 295 15.56 -4.27 17.64
N ASN A 296 16.10 -3.45 18.53
CA ASN A 296 17.39 -2.80 18.34
C ASN A 296 18.55 -3.77 18.65
N LEU A 297 19.22 -4.25 17.61
CA LEU A 297 20.33 -5.22 17.71
C LEU A 297 21.63 -4.64 18.32
N LYS A 298 21.70 -3.31 18.55
CA LYS A 298 22.77 -2.72 19.38
C LYS A 298 22.60 -3.07 20.86
N ASN A 299 21.37 -3.35 21.30
CA ASN A 299 21.12 -3.82 22.65
C ASN A 299 21.56 -5.28 22.78
N GLU A 300 22.41 -5.57 23.78
CA GLU A 300 22.94 -6.92 24.04
C GLU A 300 21.84 -7.98 24.23
N ILE A 301 20.65 -7.60 24.73
CA ILE A 301 19.51 -8.48 24.89
C ILE A 301 19.09 -9.08 23.55
N PHE A 302 19.06 -8.24 22.50
CA PHE A 302 18.61 -8.66 21.16
C PHE A 302 19.73 -9.18 20.25
N GLN A 303 20.97 -9.21 20.68
CA GLN A 303 22.04 -9.90 19.96
C GLN A 303 21.83 -11.42 19.98
N ASP A 304 21.23 -11.95 21.07
CA ASP A 304 20.87 -13.36 21.16
C ASP A 304 19.60 -13.67 20.35
N ILE A 305 19.74 -14.46 19.30
CA ILE A 305 18.63 -14.86 18.43
C ILE A 305 17.52 -15.61 19.19
N ARG A 306 17.86 -16.32 20.29
CA ARG A 306 16.88 -17.05 21.11
C ARG A 306 15.90 -16.08 21.77
N VAL A 307 16.38 -14.91 22.21
CA VAL A 307 15.53 -13.85 22.77
C VAL A 307 14.60 -13.30 21.70
N ARG A 308 15.11 -13.00 20.49
CA ARG A 308 14.30 -12.50 19.38
C ARG A 308 13.22 -13.50 18.96
N LYS A 309 13.58 -14.78 18.89
CA LYS A 309 12.62 -15.88 18.61
C LYS A 309 11.57 -16.01 19.70
N ALA A 310 11.97 -15.94 20.96
CA ALA A 310 11.06 -16.00 22.09
C ALA A 310 10.02 -14.87 22.03
N PHE A 311 10.43 -13.65 21.72
CA PHE A 311 9.52 -12.50 21.59
C PHE A 311 8.52 -12.69 20.43
N ASN A 312 8.97 -13.24 19.28
CA ASN A 312 8.08 -13.58 18.18
C ASN A 312 7.04 -14.65 18.57
N LEU A 313 7.47 -15.69 19.31
CA LEU A 313 6.58 -16.77 19.77
C LEU A 313 5.61 -16.33 20.87
N ALA A 314 5.97 -15.31 21.66
CA ALA A 314 5.12 -14.79 22.74
C ALA A 314 3.98 -13.89 22.25
N VAL A 315 4.02 -13.40 21.00
CA VAL A 315 3.02 -12.46 20.49
C VAL A 315 1.93 -13.18 19.71
N ASN A 316 0.70 -13.17 20.28
CA ASN A 316 -0.50 -13.70 19.63
C ASN A 316 -1.09 -12.66 18.66
N LYS A 317 -0.71 -12.76 17.41
CA LYS A 317 -1.07 -11.82 16.33
C LYS A 317 -2.57 -11.82 16.04
N GLU A 318 -3.19 -13.01 16.07
CA GLU A 318 -4.63 -13.20 15.89
C GLU A 318 -5.43 -12.51 17.01
N ALA A 319 -5.00 -12.65 18.25
CA ALA A 319 -5.63 -11.97 19.38
C ALA A 319 -5.49 -10.43 19.25
N ILE A 320 -4.33 -9.93 18.78
CA ILE A 320 -4.15 -8.50 18.55
C ILE A 320 -5.06 -7.99 17.44
N VAL A 321 -5.18 -8.72 16.31
CA VAL A 321 -6.11 -8.35 15.23
C VAL A 321 -7.55 -8.29 15.75
N GLN A 322 -7.95 -9.30 16.55
CA GLN A 322 -9.29 -9.35 17.13
C GLN A 322 -9.53 -8.18 18.08
N ALA A 323 -8.60 -7.87 18.97
CA ALA A 323 -8.75 -6.84 19.98
C ALA A 323 -8.62 -5.42 19.40
N SER A 324 -7.61 -5.17 18.53
CA SER A 324 -7.30 -3.85 18.00
C SER A 324 -8.13 -3.47 16.78
N LEU A 325 -8.45 -4.44 15.92
CA LEU A 325 -9.13 -4.22 14.64
C LEU A 325 -10.51 -4.88 14.57
N GLN A 326 -11.00 -5.45 15.68
CA GLN A 326 -12.28 -6.19 15.73
C GLN A 326 -12.39 -7.31 14.68
N GLY A 327 -11.26 -7.93 14.33
CA GLY A 327 -11.12 -8.93 13.28
C GLY A 327 -11.00 -8.38 11.86
N GLU A 328 -10.99 -7.06 11.69
CA GLU A 328 -10.91 -6.41 10.37
C GLU A 328 -9.46 -6.10 9.97
N GLY A 329 -8.67 -7.14 9.90
CA GLY A 329 -7.27 -7.15 9.47
C GLY A 329 -6.81 -8.57 9.27
N VAL A 330 -5.57 -8.73 8.87
CA VAL A 330 -4.90 -10.03 8.77
C VAL A 330 -3.63 -10.04 9.62
N PRO A 331 -3.36 -11.11 10.38
CA PRO A 331 -2.11 -11.27 11.08
C PRO A 331 -0.94 -11.25 10.09
N ALA A 332 0.13 -10.53 10.41
CA ALA A 332 1.34 -10.49 9.58
C ALA A 332 2.37 -11.49 10.10
N TYR A 333 3.07 -12.17 9.18
CA TYR A 333 4.05 -13.21 9.50
C TYR A 333 5.45 -12.89 8.97
N GLY A 334 5.60 -11.86 8.14
CA GLY A 334 6.86 -11.41 7.58
C GLY A 334 6.88 -9.92 7.29
N PRO A 335 7.96 -9.43 6.68
CA PRO A 335 8.18 -8.01 6.43
C PRO A 335 7.41 -7.47 5.21
N ILE A 336 6.69 -8.32 4.47
CA ILE A 336 5.91 -7.94 3.29
C ILE A 336 4.45 -8.32 3.52
N GLY A 337 3.52 -7.36 3.40
CA GLY A 337 2.09 -7.60 3.55
C GLY A 337 1.47 -8.27 2.31
N GLU A 338 0.35 -9.00 2.49
CA GLU A 338 -0.31 -9.79 1.42
C GLU A 338 -0.70 -8.97 0.18
N ALA A 339 -0.94 -7.67 0.33
CA ALA A 339 -1.31 -6.79 -0.78
C ALA A 339 -0.12 -6.24 -1.57
N MET A 340 1.12 -6.51 -1.15
CA MET A 340 2.33 -5.98 -1.78
C MET A 340 2.98 -7.02 -2.69
N PHE A 341 3.60 -6.56 -3.78
CA PHE A 341 4.41 -7.41 -4.65
C PHE A 341 5.48 -8.18 -3.84
N GLY A 342 5.77 -9.40 -4.23
CA GLY A 342 6.81 -10.22 -3.58
C GLY A 342 6.38 -10.92 -2.30
N TYR A 343 5.15 -10.73 -1.82
CA TYR A 343 4.62 -11.51 -0.69
C TYR A 343 4.74 -13.02 -0.92
N ASP A 344 5.20 -13.75 0.08
CA ASP A 344 5.27 -15.22 0.07
C ASP A 344 4.01 -15.83 0.69
N PRO A 345 3.12 -16.48 -0.09
CA PRO A 345 1.93 -17.13 0.45
C PRO A 345 2.23 -18.26 1.45
N ALA A 346 3.41 -18.88 1.34
CA ALA A 346 3.85 -19.95 2.22
C ALA A 346 4.46 -19.46 3.55
N ILE A 347 4.53 -18.14 3.77
CA ILE A 347 5.24 -17.57 4.93
C ILE A 347 4.75 -18.12 6.28
N LYS A 348 3.48 -18.47 6.39
CA LYS A 348 2.89 -19.07 7.62
C LYS A 348 3.48 -20.43 7.98
N GLU A 349 4.01 -21.16 7.00
CA GLU A 349 4.55 -22.51 7.21
C GLU A 349 5.89 -22.49 7.95
N TYR A 350 6.64 -21.40 7.85
CA TYR A 350 7.96 -21.26 8.47
C TYR A 350 8.09 -20.09 9.45
N ALA A 351 7.06 -19.25 9.59
CA ALA A 351 7.05 -18.15 10.56
C ALA A 351 6.65 -18.62 11.97
N TYR A 352 6.86 -17.75 12.95
CA TYR A 352 6.56 -18.03 14.35
C TYR A 352 5.06 -18.02 14.61
N SER A 353 4.52 -19.16 15.06
CA SER A 353 3.18 -19.27 15.62
C SER A 353 3.21 -19.02 17.13
N PHE A 354 2.12 -18.48 17.69
CA PHE A 354 2.02 -18.20 19.12
C PHE A 354 2.27 -19.46 19.97
N ASN A 355 3.31 -19.43 20.77
CA ASN A 355 3.72 -20.50 21.68
C ASN A 355 4.51 -19.93 22.88
N PRO A 356 3.82 -19.42 23.92
CA PRO A 356 4.48 -18.80 25.07
C PRO A 356 5.29 -19.79 25.91
N GLU A 357 4.98 -21.09 25.88
CA GLU A 357 5.78 -22.12 26.57
C GLU A 357 7.17 -22.25 25.93
N GLU A 358 7.22 -22.36 24.60
CA GLU A 358 8.48 -22.43 23.87
C GLU A 358 9.27 -21.12 23.97
N ALA A 359 8.57 -19.97 23.97
CA ALA A 359 9.18 -18.68 24.24
C ALA A 359 9.90 -18.66 25.61
N GLY A 360 9.25 -19.20 26.64
CA GLY A 360 9.82 -19.34 27.97
C GLY A 360 11.07 -20.20 27.99
N LYS A 361 11.06 -21.36 27.29
CA LYS A 361 12.24 -22.25 27.20
C LYS A 361 13.42 -21.57 26.52
N LEU A 362 13.19 -20.85 25.41
CA LEU A 362 14.25 -20.11 24.71
C LEU A 362 14.87 -19.02 25.59
N LEU A 363 14.07 -18.31 26.39
CA LEU A 363 14.61 -17.34 27.36
C LEU A 363 15.41 -18.02 28.46
N ASP A 364 14.96 -19.20 28.95
CA ASP A 364 15.73 -20.00 29.90
C ASP A 364 17.09 -20.44 29.33
N GLU A 365 17.12 -20.89 28.08
CA GLU A 365 18.35 -21.26 27.37
C GLU A 365 19.27 -20.07 27.13
N ALA A 366 18.72 -18.86 26.95
CA ALA A 366 19.45 -17.61 26.82
C ALA A 366 19.96 -17.07 28.18
N GLY A 367 19.68 -17.80 29.28
CA GLY A 367 20.13 -17.44 30.61
C GLY A 367 19.20 -16.51 31.40
N TRP A 368 18.04 -16.14 30.83
CA TRP A 368 17.03 -15.33 31.48
C TRP A 368 16.09 -16.23 32.29
N LYS A 369 16.29 -16.35 33.61
CA LYS A 369 15.55 -17.25 34.49
C LYS A 369 14.43 -16.53 35.24
N LEU A 370 13.26 -17.20 35.41
CA LEU A 370 12.20 -16.67 36.26
C LEU A 370 12.64 -16.63 37.72
N ASN A 371 12.48 -15.46 38.35
CA ASN A 371 12.66 -15.31 39.79
C ASN A 371 11.36 -15.62 40.55
N GLY A 372 11.40 -15.59 41.89
CA GLY A 372 10.24 -15.87 42.74
C GLY A 372 9.06 -14.87 42.59
N LYS A 373 9.23 -13.77 41.83
CA LYS A 373 8.20 -12.76 41.55
C LYS A 373 7.61 -12.91 40.14
N GLY A 374 8.03 -13.91 39.38
CA GLY A 374 7.56 -14.11 38.00
C GLY A 374 8.22 -13.20 36.97
N VAL A 375 9.31 -12.52 37.31
CA VAL A 375 10.09 -11.69 36.40
C VAL A 375 11.37 -12.47 35.99
N ARG A 376 11.75 -12.40 34.72
CA ARG A 376 13.01 -12.98 34.24
C ARG A 376 14.19 -12.09 34.58
N GLU A 377 15.26 -12.72 35.05
CA GLU A 377 16.50 -12.03 35.38
C GLU A 377 17.73 -12.82 34.90
N ARG A 378 18.80 -12.09 34.64
CA ARG A 378 20.12 -12.62 34.34
C ARG A 378 21.15 -11.81 35.12
N ASP A 379 22.03 -12.49 35.90
CA ASP A 379 23.04 -11.85 36.74
C ASP A 379 22.45 -10.80 37.72
N GLY A 380 21.23 -11.03 38.22
CA GLY A 380 20.53 -10.13 39.13
C GLY A 380 19.84 -8.93 38.48
N ALA A 381 19.97 -8.76 37.15
CA ALA A 381 19.29 -7.70 36.40
C ALA A 381 17.99 -8.23 35.77
N PRO A 382 16.84 -7.54 35.92
CA PRO A 382 15.58 -7.95 35.32
C PRO A 382 15.61 -7.77 33.79
N LEU A 383 14.90 -8.66 33.07
CA LEU A 383 14.65 -8.50 31.64
C LEU A 383 13.61 -7.40 31.45
N LYS A 384 14.09 -6.19 31.28
CA LYS A 384 13.28 -4.98 31.13
C LYS A 384 13.54 -4.33 29.78
N ILE A 385 12.45 -3.97 29.06
CA ILE A 385 12.45 -3.47 27.69
C ILE A 385 11.71 -2.13 27.63
N HIS A 386 12.30 -1.14 26.97
CA HIS A 386 11.66 0.11 26.58
C HIS A 386 11.10 -0.02 25.15
N LEU A 387 9.78 0.10 25.02
CA LEU A 387 9.05 0.03 23.76
C LEU A 387 8.58 1.43 23.36
N LEU A 388 9.22 2.01 22.34
CA LEU A 388 8.75 3.26 21.76
C LEU A 388 7.46 3.05 20.97
N SER A 389 6.51 3.95 21.15
CA SER A 389 5.24 3.95 20.43
C SER A 389 4.76 5.38 20.19
N ILE A 390 3.76 5.53 19.33
CA ILE A 390 2.96 6.75 19.20
C ILE A 390 1.53 6.47 19.61
N GLU A 391 0.74 7.51 19.91
CA GLU A 391 -0.64 7.36 20.36
C GLU A 391 -1.48 6.44 19.46
N ARG A 392 -1.32 6.55 18.16
CA ARG A 392 -2.01 5.71 17.16
C ARG A 392 -1.79 4.20 17.37
N PHE A 393 -0.62 3.80 17.90
CA PHE A 393 -0.23 2.40 18.10
C PHE A 393 -0.26 1.96 19.56
N SER A 394 -0.78 2.80 20.48
CA SER A 394 -0.77 2.52 21.91
C SER A 394 -1.52 1.24 22.28
N HIS A 395 -2.66 0.96 21.66
CA HIS A 395 -3.44 -0.25 21.99
C HIS A 395 -2.72 -1.55 21.57
N PRO A 396 -2.21 -1.72 20.32
CA PRO A 396 -1.37 -2.86 19.99
C PRO A 396 -0.13 -3.00 20.89
N ALA A 397 0.53 -1.88 21.23
CA ALA A 397 1.70 -1.88 22.12
C ALA A 397 1.37 -2.42 23.52
N GLN A 398 0.23 -2.01 24.11
CA GLN A 398 -0.25 -2.50 25.40
C GLN A 398 -0.58 -4.00 25.37
N LEU A 399 -1.15 -4.51 24.29
CA LEU A 399 -1.40 -5.94 24.13
C LEU A 399 -0.10 -6.75 24.08
N VAL A 400 0.90 -6.26 23.33
CA VAL A 400 2.24 -6.88 23.30
C VAL A 400 2.92 -6.82 24.67
N GLN A 401 2.83 -5.68 25.38
CA GLN A 401 3.32 -5.55 26.76
C GLN A 401 2.70 -6.63 27.67
N GLY A 402 1.38 -6.82 27.61
CA GLY A 402 0.68 -7.86 28.38
C GLY A 402 1.19 -9.26 28.07
N MET A 403 1.31 -9.62 26.78
CA MET A 403 1.78 -10.93 26.33
C MET A 403 3.24 -11.20 26.73
N LEU A 404 4.12 -10.22 26.62
CA LEU A 404 5.52 -10.35 27.07
C LEU A 404 5.63 -10.49 28.59
N LYS A 405 4.74 -9.81 29.34
CA LYS A 405 4.66 -9.98 30.80
C LYS A 405 4.28 -11.40 31.21
N GLU A 406 3.42 -12.10 30.47
CA GLU A 406 3.06 -13.49 30.74
C GLU A 406 4.26 -14.44 30.71
N ILE A 407 5.28 -14.12 29.93
CA ILE A 407 6.54 -14.88 29.87
C ILE A 407 7.65 -14.29 30.76
N GLY A 408 7.31 -13.35 31.65
CA GLY A 408 8.22 -12.78 32.64
C GLY A 408 9.09 -11.60 32.16
N VAL A 409 8.74 -10.95 31.06
CA VAL A 409 9.44 -9.74 30.53
C VAL A 409 8.73 -8.49 31.02
N GLU A 410 9.46 -7.56 31.62
CA GLU A 410 8.95 -6.22 31.94
C GLU A 410 9.06 -5.31 30.74
N VAL A 411 7.94 -4.72 30.29
CA VAL A 411 7.93 -3.75 29.18
C VAL A 411 7.42 -2.41 29.68
N VAL A 412 8.19 -1.35 29.43
CA VAL A 412 7.78 0.05 29.62
C VAL A 412 7.48 0.66 28.27
N ILE A 413 6.26 1.19 28.09
CA ILE A 413 5.86 1.84 26.84
C ILE A 413 6.13 3.34 26.99
N ASP A 414 6.95 3.87 26.07
CA ASP A 414 7.27 5.28 25.95
C ASP A 414 6.50 5.84 24.75
N THR A 415 5.36 6.52 25.02
CA THR A 415 4.52 7.12 23.98
C THR A 415 5.02 8.53 23.67
N LEU A 416 5.43 8.75 22.41
CA LEU A 416 6.01 9.99 21.92
C LEU A 416 5.20 10.55 20.74
N GLU A 417 5.40 11.84 20.45
CA GLU A 417 4.96 12.41 19.18
C GLU A 417 5.75 11.80 18.01
N PRO A 418 5.15 11.63 16.81
CA PRO A 418 5.78 10.89 15.70
C PRO A 418 7.20 11.34 15.36
N ALA A 419 7.44 12.66 15.27
CA ALA A 419 8.77 13.18 14.94
C ALA A 419 9.80 12.88 16.06
N ALA A 420 9.39 12.99 17.33
CA ALA A 420 10.24 12.69 18.48
C ALA A 420 10.57 11.18 18.54
N MET A 421 9.60 10.31 18.25
CA MET A 421 9.83 8.87 18.17
C MET A 421 10.89 8.52 17.11
N ILE A 422 10.76 9.07 15.90
CA ILE A 422 11.73 8.84 14.82
C ILE A 422 13.12 9.33 15.22
N GLN A 423 13.25 10.52 15.81
CA GLN A 423 14.54 11.04 16.29
C GLN A 423 15.16 10.15 17.37
N THR A 424 14.34 9.67 18.33
CA THR A 424 14.81 8.75 19.37
C THR A 424 15.25 7.41 18.76
N ALA A 425 14.51 6.87 17.80
CA ALA A 425 14.89 5.66 17.08
C ALA A 425 16.19 5.84 16.29
N MET A 426 16.36 6.97 15.58
CA MET A 426 17.60 7.30 14.86
C MET A 426 18.81 7.44 15.80
N SER A 427 18.62 7.94 17.02
CA SER A 427 19.69 8.04 18.02
C SER A 427 20.12 6.68 18.60
N GLY A 428 19.30 5.63 18.41
CA GLY A 428 19.52 4.29 18.96
C GLY A 428 19.17 4.16 20.45
N ASN A 429 18.51 5.14 21.04
CA ASN A 429 18.18 5.22 22.47
C ASN A 429 16.85 4.53 22.78
N PHE A 430 16.72 3.26 22.40
CA PHE A 430 15.51 2.44 22.60
C PHE A 430 15.87 0.95 22.54
N ASP A 431 14.98 0.11 23.04
CA ASP A 431 15.10 -1.34 22.94
C ASP A 431 14.23 -1.89 21.81
N MET A 432 12.97 -1.51 21.76
CA MET A 432 12.04 -1.84 20.69
C MET A 432 11.26 -0.61 20.23
N THR A 433 10.76 -0.60 19.00
CA THR A 433 9.86 0.46 18.48
C THR A 433 8.73 -0.13 17.65
N VAL A 434 7.50 0.40 17.84
CA VAL A 434 6.34 0.02 17.01
C VAL A 434 6.34 0.90 15.77
N MET A 435 6.34 0.25 14.61
CA MET A 435 6.38 0.92 13.31
C MET A 435 5.27 0.41 12.40
N GLY A 436 4.91 1.20 11.38
CA GLY A 436 3.93 0.78 10.38
C GLY A 436 3.98 1.68 9.15
N PHE A 437 4.19 1.07 7.97
CA PHE A 437 4.37 1.80 6.73
C PHE A 437 3.48 1.25 5.61
N GLY A 438 2.91 2.17 4.83
CA GLY A 438 2.38 1.88 3.51
C GLY A 438 3.50 1.89 2.49
N ALA A 439 3.46 0.99 1.52
CA ALA A 439 4.40 0.95 0.40
C ALA A 439 3.74 0.26 -0.79
N THR A 440 4.23 0.56 -1.98
CA THR A 440 3.77 -0.01 -3.24
C THR A 440 4.69 -1.11 -3.72
N ASP A 441 5.96 -0.97 -3.40
CA ASP A 441 7.04 -1.85 -3.84
C ASP A 441 7.89 -2.30 -2.65
N PRO A 442 8.32 -3.56 -2.59
CA PRO A 442 9.14 -4.08 -1.49
C PRO A 442 10.56 -3.49 -1.45
N ASP A 443 10.99 -2.71 -2.44
CA ASP A 443 12.25 -1.95 -2.37
C ASP A 443 12.30 -1.01 -1.15
N THR A 444 11.15 -0.62 -0.63
CA THR A 444 11.07 0.13 0.63
C THR A 444 11.84 -0.55 1.77
N LEU A 445 11.97 -1.89 1.75
CA LEU A 445 12.74 -2.64 2.75
C LEU A 445 14.24 -2.32 2.74
N PHE A 446 14.77 -1.79 1.63
CA PHE A 446 16.14 -1.31 1.59
C PHE A 446 16.38 -0.21 2.63
N GLN A 447 15.44 0.73 2.78
CA GLN A 447 15.55 1.82 3.76
C GLN A 447 15.53 1.31 5.20
N TYR A 448 14.79 0.21 5.46
CA TYR A 448 14.59 -0.30 6.82
C TYR A 448 15.51 -1.44 7.22
N MET A 449 16.17 -2.11 6.26
CA MET A 449 16.95 -3.32 6.57
C MET A 449 18.37 -3.30 6.02
N HIS A 450 18.69 -2.51 4.96
CA HIS A 450 20.04 -2.51 4.40
C HIS A 450 21.04 -1.91 5.37
N SER A 451 22.23 -2.50 5.49
CA SER A 451 23.25 -2.08 6.47
C SER A 451 23.72 -0.64 6.27
N SER A 452 23.72 -0.11 5.04
CA SER A 452 24.04 1.30 4.75
C SER A 452 23.07 2.29 5.39
N GLN A 453 21.89 1.86 5.82
CA GLN A 453 20.86 2.69 6.43
C GLN A 453 20.88 2.69 7.97
N ARG A 454 21.95 2.12 8.58
CA ARG A 454 22.09 2.01 10.05
C ARG A 454 22.43 3.31 10.76
N ASN A 455 23.20 4.18 10.14
CA ASN A 455 23.71 5.40 10.78
C ASN A 455 23.11 6.62 10.09
N GLY A 456 22.01 7.15 10.64
CA GLY A 456 21.29 8.29 10.10
C GLY A 456 20.22 7.96 9.05
N GLY A 457 20.04 6.67 8.69
CA GLY A 457 18.93 6.16 7.88
C GLY A 457 17.85 5.53 8.76
N SER A 458 16.97 4.74 8.14
CA SER A 458 15.78 4.16 8.80
C SER A 458 15.93 2.70 9.23
N ASN A 459 17.12 2.10 9.14
CA ASN A 459 17.38 0.77 9.68
C ASN A 459 17.56 0.87 11.22
N PHE A 460 16.46 1.13 11.92
CA PHE A 460 16.46 1.32 13.36
C PHE A 460 16.81 0.04 14.11
N SER A 461 16.46 -1.12 13.56
CA SER A 461 16.88 -2.43 14.09
C SER A 461 18.40 -2.62 14.10
N ASN A 462 19.17 -1.79 13.39
CA ASN A 462 20.62 -1.92 13.21
C ASN A 462 21.04 -3.27 12.60
N ILE A 463 20.24 -3.81 11.68
CA ILE A 463 20.55 -5.04 10.95
C ILE A 463 21.86 -4.86 10.17
N ASP A 464 22.80 -5.80 10.37
CA ASP A 464 24.09 -5.91 9.67
C ASP A 464 24.21 -7.34 9.15
N ASP A 465 23.52 -7.64 8.06
CA ASP A 465 23.44 -8.97 7.48
C ASP A 465 23.71 -8.89 5.97
N LYS A 466 24.89 -9.33 5.58
CA LYS A 466 25.33 -9.31 4.17
C LYS A 466 24.41 -10.07 3.22
N GLN A 467 23.70 -11.10 3.71
CA GLN A 467 22.76 -11.83 2.89
C GLN A 467 21.52 -10.99 2.61
N ILE A 468 21.02 -10.26 3.60
CA ILE A 468 19.94 -9.27 3.44
C ILE A 468 20.37 -8.17 2.49
N ASP A 469 21.57 -7.58 2.69
CA ASP A 469 22.09 -6.54 1.80
C ASP A 469 22.12 -7.02 0.34
N THR A 470 22.69 -8.20 0.10
CA THR A 470 22.77 -8.79 -1.24
C THR A 470 21.39 -9.02 -1.87
N LEU A 471 20.39 -9.49 -1.09
CA LEU A 471 19.05 -9.73 -1.59
C LEU A 471 18.34 -8.41 -1.92
N LEU A 472 18.48 -7.41 -1.07
CA LEU A 472 17.92 -6.07 -1.29
C LEU A 472 18.54 -5.41 -2.53
N GLU A 473 19.86 -5.45 -2.67
CA GLU A 473 20.57 -4.91 -3.84
C GLU A 473 20.13 -5.62 -5.14
N LYS A 474 20.05 -6.96 -5.13
CA LYS A 474 19.54 -7.73 -6.27
C LYS A 474 18.07 -7.40 -6.58
N GLY A 475 17.22 -7.24 -5.56
CA GLY A 475 15.81 -6.88 -5.73
C GLY A 475 15.62 -5.53 -6.43
N ARG A 476 16.54 -4.58 -6.22
CA ARG A 476 16.54 -3.26 -6.86
C ARG A 476 16.85 -3.30 -8.35
N VAL A 477 17.77 -4.16 -8.75
CA VAL A 477 18.28 -4.18 -10.14
C VAL A 477 17.64 -5.25 -11.01
N THR A 478 16.91 -6.21 -10.44
CA THR A 478 16.29 -7.31 -11.18
C THR A 478 14.95 -6.87 -11.76
N VAL A 479 14.89 -6.57 -13.04
CA VAL A 479 13.67 -6.14 -13.75
C VAL A 479 12.74 -7.29 -14.14
N ASN A 480 13.25 -8.53 -14.23
CA ASN A 480 12.40 -9.70 -14.46
C ASN A 480 11.53 -9.97 -13.23
N THR A 481 10.21 -9.89 -13.40
CA THR A 481 9.23 -9.93 -12.30
C THR A 481 9.27 -11.24 -11.51
N ASP A 482 9.44 -12.40 -12.16
CA ASP A 482 9.43 -13.70 -11.48
C ASP A 482 10.72 -13.92 -10.69
N GLN A 483 11.87 -13.56 -11.26
CA GLN A 483 13.15 -13.59 -10.56
C GLN A 483 13.15 -12.62 -9.37
N ARG A 484 12.62 -11.42 -9.55
CA ARG A 484 12.50 -10.42 -8.48
C ARG A 484 11.60 -10.90 -7.35
N ARG A 485 10.48 -11.53 -7.68
CA ARG A 485 9.59 -12.16 -6.69
C ARG A 485 10.33 -13.20 -5.85
N GLN A 486 11.12 -14.07 -6.49
CA GLN A 486 11.88 -15.08 -5.76
C GLN A 486 12.92 -14.46 -4.81
N ILE A 487 13.59 -13.39 -5.23
CA ILE A 487 14.52 -12.65 -4.35
C ILE A 487 13.83 -12.15 -3.08
N TYR A 488 12.62 -11.58 -3.20
CA TYR A 488 11.87 -11.12 -2.02
C TYR A 488 11.28 -12.26 -1.18
N ILE A 489 10.99 -13.41 -1.77
CA ILE A 489 10.66 -14.62 -1.00
C ILE A 489 11.86 -15.07 -0.16
N ASP A 490 13.05 -15.11 -0.75
CA ASP A 490 14.28 -15.48 -0.04
C ASP A 490 14.64 -14.46 1.05
N LEU A 491 14.41 -13.16 0.79
CA LEU A 491 14.55 -12.10 1.79
C LEU A 491 13.61 -12.32 2.99
N GLN A 492 12.34 -12.62 2.75
CA GLN A 492 11.36 -12.89 3.80
C GLN A 492 11.79 -14.08 4.66
N LYS A 493 12.24 -15.17 4.04
CA LYS A 493 12.77 -16.33 4.77
C LYS A 493 13.92 -15.95 5.68
N ARG A 494 14.89 -15.17 5.16
CA ARG A 494 16.05 -14.73 5.96
C ARG A 494 15.63 -13.86 7.13
N VAL A 495 14.71 -12.91 6.93
CA VAL A 495 14.21 -12.02 8.00
C VAL A 495 13.51 -12.80 9.09
N VAL A 496 12.68 -13.78 8.73
CA VAL A 496 11.98 -14.67 9.66
C VAL A 496 12.98 -15.56 10.41
N ASP A 497 13.91 -16.24 9.71
CA ASP A 497 14.89 -17.12 10.31
C ASP A 497 15.72 -16.42 11.39
N GLN A 498 16.07 -15.16 11.14
CA GLN A 498 16.85 -14.34 12.07
C GLN A 498 15.99 -13.62 13.11
N ALA A 499 14.66 -13.69 12.99
CA ALA A 499 13.71 -13.03 13.88
C ALA A 499 14.02 -11.54 14.09
N TYR A 500 14.33 -10.81 13.02
CA TYR A 500 14.74 -9.40 13.13
C TYR A 500 13.62 -8.49 13.55
N TRP A 501 12.39 -8.77 13.09
CA TRP A 501 11.18 -8.02 13.40
C TRP A 501 10.13 -8.93 14.04
N ILE A 502 9.16 -8.31 14.71
CA ILE A 502 7.91 -8.95 15.13
C ILE A 502 6.79 -8.38 14.28
N PRO A 503 6.44 -9.00 13.14
CA PRO A 503 5.28 -8.60 12.35
C PRO A 503 4.00 -8.79 13.16
N ILE A 504 3.06 -7.83 13.11
CA ILE A 504 1.83 -7.87 13.92
C ILE A 504 0.61 -8.08 13.04
N PHE A 505 0.26 -7.10 12.19
CA PHE A 505 -0.89 -7.21 11.31
C PHE A 505 -0.82 -6.25 10.11
N THR A 506 -1.66 -6.55 9.12
CA THR A 506 -2.05 -5.61 8.06
C THR A 506 -3.52 -5.27 8.24
N GLU A 507 -3.84 -3.97 8.32
CA GLU A 507 -5.22 -3.47 8.49
C GLU A 507 -5.98 -3.45 7.16
N LYS A 508 -7.30 -3.64 7.22
CA LYS A 508 -8.19 -3.38 6.09
C LYS A 508 -8.61 -1.91 6.08
N LYS A 509 -8.74 -1.36 4.90
CA LYS A 509 -9.40 -0.09 4.62
C LYS A 509 -10.80 -0.35 4.10
N PHE A 510 -11.73 0.51 4.47
CA PHE A 510 -13.13 0.43 4.07
C PHE A 510 -13.52 1.69 3.31
N THR A 511 -14.16 1.48 2.16
CA THR A 511 -14.83 2.52 1.39
C THR A 511 -16.31 2.17 1.35
N ILE A 512 -17.16 3.07 1.80
CA ILE A 512 -18.60 2.89 1.84
C ILE A 512 -19.25 3.75 0.77
N ILE A 513 -20.09 3.14 -0.05
CA ILE A 513 -20.65 3.72 -1.26
C ILE A 513 -22.17 3.64 -1.19
N ASN A 514 -22.86 4.76 -1.40
CA ASN A 514 -24.31 4.79 -1.56
C ASN A 514 -24.70 3.97 -2.80
N GLN A 515 -25.72 3.11 -2.69
CA GLN A 515 -26.13 2.24 -3.77
C GLN A 515 -26.58 2.96 -5.05
N ARG A 516 -26.87 4.27 -4.98
CA ARG A 516 -27.14 5.05 -6.19
C ARG A 516 -25.90 5.24 -7.08
N VAL A 517 -24.67 4.99 -6.56
CA VAL A 517 -23.42 5.01 -7.34
C VAL A 517 -22.97 3.60 -7.61
N HIS A 518 -22.88 3.27 -8.88
CA HIS A 518 -22.59 1.92 -9.38
C HIS A 518 -21.19 1.83 -9.97
N ASP A 519 -20.67 0.60 -10.08
CA ASP A 519 -19.42 0.24 -10.78
C ASP A 519 -18.16 0.97 -10.28
N VAL A 520 -18.14 1.27 -8.98
CA VAL A 520 -16.93 1.81 -8.32
C VAL A 520 -15.96 0.67 -8.04
N ARG A 521 -14.71 0.83 -8.46
CA ARG A 521 -13.59 -0.07 -8.13
C ARG A 521 -12.61 0.65 -7.19
N LEU A 522 -11.69 -0.08 -6.55
CA LEU A 522 -10.64 0.51 -5.74
C LEU A 522 -9.28 0.32 -6.40
N HIS A 523 -8.54 1.41 -6.53
CA HIS A 523 -7.14 1.36 -6.90
C HIS A 523 -6.33 0.61 -5.82
N PRO A 524 -5.21 -0.08 -6.13
CA PRO A 524 -4.36 -0.73 -5.12
C PRO A 524 -3.94 0.18 -3.95
N PHE A 525 -3.88 1.48 -4.15
CA PHE A 525 -3.62 2.47 -3.08
C PHE A 525 -4.84 2.85 -2.24
N GLY A 526 -6.02 2.33 -2.57
CA GLY A 526 -7.24 2.49 -1.78
C GLY A 526 -8.11 3.68 -2.12
N TYR A 527 -7.87 4.39 -3.22
CA TYR A 527 -8.79 5.42 -3.71
C TYR A 527 -9.78 4.84 -4.74
N PRO A 528 -11.02 5.37 -4.81
CA PRO A 528 -12.03 4.93 -5.77
C PRO A 528 -11.62 5.21 -7.21
N ILE A 529 -11.78 4.21 -8.09
CA ILE A 529 -11.70 4.35 -9.55
C ILE A 529 -13.12 4.56 -10.07
N LEU A 530 -13.35 5.69 -10.73
CA LEU A 530 -14.68 6.12 -11.17
C LEU A 530 -14.88 6.04 -12.69
N GLN A 531 -13.94 5.44 -13.44
CA GLN A 531 -13.98 5.37 -14.89
C GLN A 531 -15.23 4.65 -15.44
N ASP A 532 -15.65 3.59 -14.74
CA ASP A 532 -16.82 2.80 -15.11
C ASP A 532 -18.11 3.28 -14.43
N SER A 533 -17.98 4.17 -13.43
CA SER A 533 -19.08 4.52 -12.52
C SER A 533 -20.18 5.33 -13.20
N TRP A 534 -21.40 5.17 -12.68
CA TRP A 534 -22.58 5.92 -13.07
C TRP A 534 -23.49 6.15 -11.85
N VAL A 535 -24.41 7.10 -11.97
CA VAL A 535 -25.28 7.53 -10.88
C VAL A 535 -26.73 7.26 -11.25
N GLU A 536 -27.47 6.66 -10.35
CA GLU A 536 -28.91 6.56 -10.39
C GLU A 536 -29.53 7.78 -9.69
N GLU A 537 -30.35 8.55 -10.41
CA GLU A 537 -31.04 9.72 -9.87
C GLU A 537 -32.23 9.35 -8.99
#